data_bd12324aaa198d7dc68a695a14088806
#
_entry.id   bd12324aaa198d7dc68a695a14088806
#
_cell.length_a   1.000
_cell.length_b   1.000
_cell.length_c   1.000
_cell.angle_alpha   90.00
_cell.angle_beta   90.00
_cell.angle_gamma   90.00
#
_symmetry.space_group_name_H-M   'P 1'
#
loop_
_entity.id
_entity.type
_entity.pdbx_description
1 polymer ?
#
loop_
_entity_poly.entity_id
_entity_poly.type
_entity_poly.pdbx_seq_one_letter_code
_entity_poly.pdbx_strand_id
1 'polypeptide(L)'
;MINTLKTNGITHANIVPQGGTISGSSSVVQLDAWNWEDAAYATDNNIHMNIPALYNRPSRYGGFGGGQGPQVDPLKRGIEQLEEIKDFFRAAKAYNDQAVKTATNIKFQAVQGLFSKKQKLYIRCNVVREILAAIDFKTEFGFDIVLVGAGECYQVGDILKRNNIPVILSQMHALPTLADDGVDLPYQLPALLQKAGVQFAICDEDGQQRGKNLPFQAGTAAAYGLTKE
;
A
#
# COMPACT_ATOMS: atom_id res chain seq x y z
N MET A 1 4.05 0.33 -25.38
CA MET A 1 3.48 0.53 -24.03
C MET A 1 4.00 1.79 -23.36
N ILE A 2 5.31 1.97 -23.13
CA ILE A 2 5.88 3.19 -22.52
C ILE A 2 5.43 4.46 -23.26
N ASN A 3 5.48 4.46 -24.60
CA ASN A 3 5.02 5.60 -25.40
C ASN A 3 3.55 5.96 -25.14
N THR A 4 2.68 4.97 -24.91
CA THR A 4 1.26 5.21 -24.59
C THR A 4 1.10 5.88 -23.21
N LEU A 5 1.93 5.54 -22.24
CA LEU A 5 1.93 6.20 -20.93
C LEU A 5 2.41 7.65 -21.08
N LYS A 6 3.48 7.88 -21.80
CA LYS A 6 4.05 9.22 -22.05
C LYS A 6 3.05 10.14 -22.75
N THR A 7 2.34 9.65 -23.77
CA THR A 7 1.31 10.45 -24.48
C THR A 7 0.11 10.80 -23.60
N ASN A 8 -0.11 10.08 -22.48
CA ASN A 8 -1.11 10.40 -21.47
C ASN A 8 -0.55 11.20 -20.28
N GLY A 9 0.64 11.79 -20.44
CA GLY A 9 1.23 12.68 -19.45
C GLY A 9 1.95 11.99 -18.30
N ILE A 10 2.14 10.66 -18.34
CA ILE A 10 2.86 9.91 -17.31
C ILE A 10 4.34 9.92 -17.65
N THR A 11 5.14 10.60 -16.85
CA THR A 11 6.58 10.77 -17.06
C THR A 11 7.43 9.87 -16.18
N HIS A 12 6.92 9.48 -15.03
CA HIS A 12 7.61 8.63 -14.05
C HIS A 12 6.69 7.50 -13.58
N ALA A 13 7.29 6.40 -13.15
CA ALA A 13 6.59 5.28 -12.53
C ALA A 13 7.36 4.78 -11.31
N ASN A 14 6.63 4.43 -10.25
CA ASN A 14 7.20 3.71 -9.13
C ASN A 14 7.06 2.21 -9.38
N ILE A 15 8.18 1.54 -9.57
CA ILE A 15 8.23 0.10 -9.83
C ILE A 15 8.22 -0.62 -8.49
N VAL A 16 7.12 -1.33 -8.23
CA VAL A 16 6.84 -1.97 -6.94
C VAL A 16 6.88 -3.49 -7.10
N PRO A 17 7.65 -4.21 -6.27
CA PRO A 17 7.63 -5.67 -6.26
C PRO A 17 6.27 -6.17 -5.78
N GLN A 18 5.80 -7.26 -6.37
CA GLN A 18 4.51 -7.87 -6.07
C GLN A 18 4.68 -9.14 -5.22
N GLY A 19 3.68 -9.40 -4.37
CA GLY A 19 3.58 -10.64 -3.59
C GLY A 19 4.40 -10.66 -2.30
N GLY A 20 4.24 -11.74 -1.54
CA GLY A 20 4.86 -11.91 -0.22
C GLY A 20 4.30 -10.98 0.86
N THR A 21 4.76 -11.18 2.08
CA THR A 21 4.38 -10.34 3.23
C THR A 21 5.14 -9.02 3.19
N ILE A 22 6.47 -9.07 3.14
CA ILE A 22 7.33 -7.93 2.83
C ILE A 22 7.80 -8.13 1.39
N SER A 23 7.24 -7.33 0.48
CA SER A 23 7.47 -7.53 -0.97
C SER A 23 8.87 -7.11 -1.40
N GLY A 24 9.47 -6.14 -0.71
CA GLY A 24 10.79 -5.61 -1.04
C GLY A 24 10.80 -4.10 -1.25
N SER A 25 11.90 -3.60 -1.81
CA SER A 25 12.07 -2.18 -2.09
C SER A 25 11.49 -1.78 -3.45
N SER A 26 11.02 -0.54 -3.55
CA SER A 26 10.59 0.07 -4.82
C SER A 26 11.59 1.09 -5.32
N SER A 27 11.53 1.36 -6.61
CA SER A 27 12.34 2.38 -7.26
C SER A 27 11.50 3.24 -8.19
N VAL A 28 11.73 4.54 -8.19
CA VAL A 28 11.11 5.46 -9.13
C VAL A 28 11.97 5.55 -10.39
N VAL A 29 11.35 5.36 -11.52
CA VAL A 29 12.00 5.44 -12.82
C VAL A 29 11.33 6.49 -13.71
N GLN A 30 12.10 7.20 -14.51
CA GLN A 30 11.57 8.01 -15.59
C GLN A 30 11.28 7.14 -16.83
N LEU A 31 10.21 7.44 -17.53
CA LEU A 31 9.78 6.65 -18.70
C LEU A 31 10.46 7.07 -20.00
N ASP A 32 11.15 8.21 -20.01
CA ASP A 32 11.88 8.70 -21.17
C ASP A 32 13.39 8.55 -20.95
N ALA A 33 13.84 7.30 -20.94
CA ALA A 33 15.23 6.96 -20.71
C ALA A 33 15.74 6.00 -21.79
N TRP A 34 17.03 6.04 -22.03
CA TRP A 34 17.69 5.19 -23.01
C TRP A 34 17.93 3.76 -22.47
N ASN A 35 18.31 3.65 -21.19
CA ASN A 35 18.57 2.39 -20.52
C ASN A 35 18.06 2.46 -19.07
N TRP A 36 18.23 1.38 -18.31
CA TRP A 36 17.75 1.29 -16.94
C TRP A 36 18.54 2.19 -15.97
N GLU A 37 19.82 2.47 -16.25
CA GLU A 37 20.67 3.34 -15.43
C GLU A 37 20.21 4.79 -15.57
N ASP A 38 19.94 5.24 -16.81
CA ASP A 38 19.39 6.56 -17.08
C ASP A 38 17.94 6.70 -16.55
N ALA A 39 17.19 5.59 -16.53
CA ALA A 39 15.83 5.57 -16.01
C ALA A 39 15.76 5.74 -14.49
N ALA A 40 16.79 5.36 -13.75
CA ALA A 40 16.80 5.33 -12.31
C ALA A 40 16.79 6.75 -11.69
N TYR A 41 15.58 7.24 -11.35
CA TYR A 41 15.38 8.52 -10.68
C TYR A 41 15.66 8.44 -9.18
N ALA A 42 15.09 7.42 -8.51
CA ALA A 42 15.33 7.11 -7.11
C ALA A 42 15.28 5.61 -6.90
N THR A 43 16.38 5.02 -6.46
CA THR A 43 16.51 3.57 -6.25
C THR A 43 16.28 3.21 -4.78
N ASP A 44 15.65 2.05 -4.54
CA ASP A 44 15.43 1.48 -3.20
C ASP A 44 14.87 2.47 -2.17
N ASN A 45 14.00 3.36 -2.63
CA ASN A 45 13.55 4.50 -1.84
C ASN A 45 12.49 4.15 -0.80
N ASN A 46 11.77 3.05 -0.95
CA ASN A 46 10.70 2.66 -0.02
C ASN A 46 10.58 1.14 0.08
N ILE A 47 10.01 0.66 1.19
CA ILE A 47 9.73 -0.76 1.43
C ILE A 47 8.23 -0.99 1.32
N HIS A 48 7.83 -2.06 0.65
CA HIS A 48 6.43 -2.45 0.48
C HIS A 48 6.09 -3.68 1.31
N MET A 49 4.94 -3.64 1.96
CA MET A 49 4.42 -4.70 2.81
C MET A 49 2.92 -4.88 2.58
N ASN A 50 2.45 -6.13 2.63
CA ASN A 50 1.05 -6.48 2.61
C ASN A 50 0.62 -6.87 4.03
N ILE A 51 -0.39 -6.22 4.58
CA ILE A 51 -1.00 -6.68 5.83
C ILE A 51 -1.79 -7.97 5.54
N PRO A 52 -1.67 -9.00 6.39
CA PRO A 52 -2.50 -10.18 6.31
C PRO A 52 -3.98 -9.81 6.40
N ALA A 53 -4.86 -10.56 5.73
CA ALA A 53 -6.29 -10.32 5.81
C ALA A 53 -6.79 -10.49 7.25
N LEU A 54 -7.33 -9.41 7.83
CA LEU A 54 -7.89 -9.38 9.18
C LEU A 54 -9.42 -9.43 9.18
N TYR A 55 -10.00 -10.03 8.15
CA TYR A 55 -11.45 -10.22 8.03
C TYR A 55 -11.77 -11.50 7.27
N ASN A 56 -12.95 -12.05 7.57
CA ASN A 56 -13.46 -13.19 6.84
C ASN A 56 -14.10 -12.71 5.53
N ARG A 57 -13.42 -12.92 4.40
CA ARG A 57 -14.09 -12.79 3.10
C ARG A 57 -15.09 -13.95 2.95
N PRO A 58 -16.39 -13.70 2.81
CA PRO A 58 -17.27 -14.74 2.36
C PRO A 58 -16.79 -15.21 0.99
N SER A 59 -16.47 -16.50 0.87
CA SER A 59 -16.06 -17.09 -0.41
C SER A 59 -17.21 -16.91 -1.39
N ARG A 60 -17.03 -16.09 -2.40
CA ARG A 60 -18.03 -15.84 -3.45
C ARG A 60 -18.24 -17.06 -4.37
N TYR A 61 -17.32 -17.99 -4.31
CA TYR A 61 -17.40 -19.32 -4.87
C TYR A 61 -17.46 -20.29 -3.68
N GLY A 62 -18.66 -20.63 -3.23
CA GLY A 62 -18.89 -21.82 -2.42
C GLY A 62 -18.31 -23.01 -3.17
N GLY A 63 -17.12 -23.44 -2.75
CA GLY A 63 -16.33 -24.41 -3.49
C GLY A 63 -17.10 -25.72 -3.65
N PHE A 64 -17.42 -26.06 -4.86
CA PHE A 64 -17.56 -27.44 -5.32
C PHE A 64 -16.14 -28.07 -5.25
N GLY A 65 -15.76 -28.48 -4.07
CA GLY A 65 -14.44 -29.07 -3.81
C GLY A 65 -14.21 -29.18 -2.33
N GLY A 66 -14.99 -30.05 -1.67
CA GLY A 66 -14.86 -30.32 -0.25
C GLY A 66 -13.53 -30.96 0.11
N GLY A 67 -12.55 -30.15 0.41
CA GLY A 67 -11.39 -30.54 1.21
C GLY A 67 -11.73 -30.27 2.67
N GLN A 68 -12.15 -31.28 3.42
CA GLN A 68 -12.26 -31.26 4.88
C GLN A 68 -10.86 -31.25 5.51
N GLY A 69 -10.14 -30.14 5.37
CA GLY A 69 -9.01 -29.83 6.25
C GLY A 69 -9.51 -29.02 7.44
N PRO A 70 -8.82 -29.01 8.60
CA PRO A 70 -9.20 -28.16 9.71
C PRO A 70 -9.26 -26.71 9.20
N GLN A 71 -10.47 -26.11 9.21
CA GLN A 71 -10.65 -24.72 8.82
C GLN A 71 -10.05 -23.86 9.92
N VAL A 72 -8.80 -23.48 9.73
CA VAL A 72 -8.18 -22.44 10.58
C VAL A 72 -8.94 -21.15 10.30
N ASP A 73 -9.45 -20.52 11.35
CA ASP A 73 -10.11 -19.22 11.26
C ASP A 73 -9.16 -18.23 10.54
N PRO A 74 -9.55 -17.67 9.38
CA PRO A 74 -8.71 -16.75 8.62
C PRO A 74 -8.26 -15.55 9.45
N LEU A 75 -9.11 -15.10 10.37
CA LEU A 75 -8.78 -13.99 11.27
C LEU A 75 -7.66 -14.36 12.24
N LYS A 76 -7.77 -15.54 12.86
CA LYS A 76 -6.71 -16.02 13.78
C LYS A 76 -5.38 -16.15 13.07
N ARG A 77 -5.40 -16.75 11.89
CA ARG A 77 -4.19 -16.86 11.04
C ARG A 77 -3.62 -15.49 10.65
N GLY A 78 -4.49 -14.53 10.31
CA GLY A 78 -4.06 -13.16 9.99
C GLY A 78 -3.38 -12.47 11.17
N ILE A 79 -3.90 -12.65 12.39
CA ILE A 79 -3.31 -12.10 13.62
C ILE A 79 -1.95 -12.76 13.90
N GLU A 80 -1.82 -14.08 13.78
CA GLU A 80 -0.56 -14.80 13.96
C GLU A 80 0.50 -14.30 12.96
N GLN A 81 0.13 -14.17 11.68
CA GLN A 81 1.03 -13.63 10.66
C GLN A 81 1.43 -12.17 10.94
N LEU A 82 0.53 -11.35 11.48
CA LEU A 82 0.83 -9.97 11.85
C LEU A 82 1.88 -9.91 12.97
N GLU A 83 1.77 -10.78 13.97
CA GLU A 83 2.80 -10.87 15.03
C GLU A 83 4.15 -11.37 14.50
N GLU A 84 4.17 -12.35 13.58
CA GLU A 84 5.41 -12.76 12.91
C GLU A 84 6.11 -11.60 12.20
N ILE A 85 5.33 -10.71 11.54
CA ILE A 85 5.87 -9.51 10.90
C ILE A 85 6.45 -8.55 11.95
N LYS A 86 5.75 -8.32 13.05
CA LYS A 86 6.24 -7.47 14.14
C LYS A 86 7.53 -8.03 14.75
N ASP A 87 7.60 -9.33 14.96
CA ASP A 87 8.80 -9.98 15.47
C ASP A 87 9.98 -9.84 14.50
N PHE A 88 9.74 -9.92 13.20
CA PHE A 88 10.77 -9.62 12.21
C PHE A 88 11.32 -8.19 12.37
N PHE A 89 10.46 -7.19 12.52
CA PHE A 89 10.89 -5.80 12.68
C PHE A 89 11.55 -5.54 14.05
N ARG A 90 11.11 -6.21 15.12
CA ARG A 90 11.76 -6.17 16.45
C ARG A 90 13.19 -6.74 16.35
N ALA A 91 13.35 -7.88 15.67
CA ALA A 91 14.66 -8.49 15.45
C ALA A 91 15.55 -7.61 14.55
N ALA A 92 14.99 -7.02 13.50
CA ALA A 92 15.72 -6.10 12.62
C ALA A 92 16.19 -4.84 13.37
N LYS A 93 15.35 -4.30 14.27
CA LYS A 93 15.72 -3.19 15.15
C LYS A 93 16.88 -3.58 16.07
N ALA A 94 16.76 -4.70 16.77
CA ALA A 94 17.82 -5.21 17.65
C ALA A 94 19.14 -5.44 16.88
N TYR A 95 19.08 -5.95 15.65
CA TYR A 95 20.24 -6.07 14.77
C TYR A 95 20.85 -4.72 14.40
N ASN A 96 19.99 -3.72 14.11
CA ASN A 96 20.46 -2.38 13.74
C ASN A 96 21.14 -1.65 14.90
N ASP A 97 20.66 -1.87 16.12
CA ASP A 97 21.16 -1.23 17.33
C ASP A 97 22.48 -1.83 17.85
N GLN A 98 22.94 -2.96 17.26
CA GLN A 98 24.23 -3.56 17.63
C GLN A 98 25.41 -2.69 17.17
N ALA A 99 26.29 -2.36 18.08
CA ALA A 99 27.53 -1.61 17.79
C ALA A 99 28.50 -2.38 16.89
N VAL A 100 28.57 -3.71 17.08
CA VAL A 100 29.39 -4.62 16.25
C VAL A 100 28.50 -5.74 15.75
N LYS A 101 28.41 -5.85 14.42
CA LYS A 101 27.63 -6.91 13.77
C LYS A 101 28.49 -8.16 13.62
N THR A 102 28.16 -9.20 14.34
CA THR A 102 28.89 -10.49 14.31
C THR A 102 28.63 -11.28 13.02
N ALA A 103 27.46 -11.09 12.41
CA ALA A 103 27.08 -11.72 11.15
C ALA A 103 26.23 -10.76 10.29
N THR A 104 26.40 -10.83 8.98
CA THR A 104 25.62 -10.05 8.03
C THR A 104 24.27 -10.71 7.80
N ASN A 105 23.18 -9.98 8.07
CA ASN A 105 21.82 -10.38 7.71
C ASN A 105 21.26 -9.44 6.66
N ILE A 106 21.24 -9.90 5.41
CA ILE A 106 20.80 -9.09 4.25
C ILE A 106 19.35 -8.63 4.41
N LYS A 107 18.45 -9.45 4.97
CA LYS A 107 17.05 -9.09 5.19
C LYS A 107 16.90 -7.92 6.17
N PHE A 108 17.68 -7.94 7.25
CA PHE A 108 17.66 -6.86 8.24
C PHE A 108 18.33 -5.58 7.71
N GLN A 109 19.37 -5.73 6.89
CA GLN A 109 19.99 -4.58 6.24
C GLN A 109 19.05 -3.89 5.24
N ALA A 110 18.26 -4.65 4.49
CA ALA A 110 17.33 -4.12 3.51
C ALA A 110 16.27 -3.17 4.13
N VAL A 111 15.89 -3.39 5.38
CA VAL A 111 14.90 -2.57 6.10
C VAL A 111 15.52 -1.50 7.02
N GLN A 112 16.83 -1.39 7.05
CA GLN A 112 17.55 -0.45 7.91
C GLN A 112 17.14 1.01 7.65
N GLY A 113 16.84 1.34 6.39
CA GLY A 113 16.39 2.67 5.98
C GLY A 113 15.10 3.13 6.64
N LEU A 114 14.24 2.21 7.08
CA LEU A 114 13.01 2.54 7.81
C LEU A 114 13.32 3.11 9.20
N PHE A 115 14.28 2.52 9.92
CA PHE A 115 14.66 2.98 11.26
C PHE A 115 15.38 4.34 11.23
N SER A 116 16.12 4.62 10.15
CA SER A 116 16.80 5.90 9.94
C SER A 116 15.92 6.96 9.24
N LYS A 117 14.64 6.64 8.94
CA LYS A 117 13.68 7.49 8.22
C LYS A 117 14.16 7.93 6.81
N LYS A 118 15.09 7.20 6.24
CA LYS A 118 15.51 7.38 4.83
C LYS A 118 14.54 6.73 3.85
N GLN A 119 13.79 5.73 4.33
CA GLN A 119 12.76 5.01 3.57
C GLN A 119 11.43 5.09 4.31
N LYS A 120 10.33 5.04 3.56
CA LYS A 120 8.98 4.91 4.09
C LYS A 120 8.48 3.48 3.93
N LEU A 121 7.61 3.05 4.83
CA LEU A 121 6.94 1.75 4.74
C LEU A 121 5.58 1.93 4.07
N TYR A 122 5.44 1.40 2.87
CA TYR A 122 4.19 1.37 2.11
C TYR A 122 3.42 0.12 2.51
N ILE A 123 2.27 0.31 3.11
CA ILE A 123 1.47 -0.78 3.68
C ILE A 123 0.19 -0.93 2.88
N ARG A 124 0.03 -2.07 2.22
CA ARG A 124 -1.19 -2.42 1.52
C ARG A 124 -2.22 -2.96 2.51
N CYS A 125 -3.36 -2.30 2.56
CA CYS A 125 -4.49 -2.62 3.42
C CYS A 125 -5.78 -2.10 2.77
N ASN A 126 -6.96 -2.65 3.12
CA ASN A 126 -8.23 -2.22 2.54
C ASN A 126 -9.28 -1.88 3.58
N VAL A 127 -9.46 -2.71 4.59
CA VAL A 127 -10.50 -2.54 5.60
C VAL A 127 -9.99 -1.79 6.84
N VAL A 128 -10.90 -1.17 7.59
CA VAL A 128 -10.55 -0.36 8.79
C VAL A 128 -9.65 -1.12 9.76
N ARG A 129 -9.93 -2.41 10.00
CA ARG A 129 -9.13 -3.24 10.91
C ARG A 129 -7.67 -3.36 10.46
N GLU A 130 -7.45 -3.52 9.18
CA GLU A 130 -6.10 -3.55 8.59
C GLU A 130 -5.43 -2.18 8.64
N ILE A 131 -6.19 -1.11 8.40
CA ILE A 131 -5.70 0.28 8.50
C ILE A 131 -5.25 0.58 9.94
N LEU A 132 -6.03 0.18 10.95
CA LEU A 132 -5.65 0.36 12.36
C LEU A 132 -4.40 -0.45 12.71
N ALA A 133 -4.29 -1.70 12.21
CA ALA A 133 -3.08 -2.49 12.39
C ALA A 133 -1.85 -1.85 11.73
N ALA A 134 -2.03 -1.20 10.56
CA ALA A 134 -0.95 -0.43 9.92
C ALA A 134 -0.53 0.79 10.76
N ILE A 135 -1.47 1.47 11.41
CA ILE A 135 -1.18 2.60 12.30
C ILE A 135 -0.39 2.14 13.52
N ASP A 136 -0.66 0.92 14.04
CA ASP A 136 0.11 0.34 15.15
C ASP A 136 1.59 0.18 14.80
N PHE A 137 1.95 -0.15 13.55
CA PHE A 137 3.35 -0.17 13.10
C PHE A 137 4.03 1.19 13.24
N LYS A 138 3.33 2.27 12.90
CA LYS A 138 3.87 3.63 13.10
C LYS A 138 4.11 3.91 14.59
N THR A 139 3.18 3.49 15.43
CA THR A 139 3.26 3.73 16.88
C THR A 139 4.35 2.89 17.53
N GLU A 140 4.46 1.60 17.16
CA GLU A 140 5.41 0.66 17.76
C GLU A 140 6.86 0.91 17.31
N PHE A 141 7.06 1.13 16.00
CA PHE A 141 8.40 1.22 15.41
C PHE A 141 8.85 2.64 15.05
N GLY A 142 7.93 3.61 15.05
CA GLY A 142 8.22 5.00 14.69
C GLY A 142 8.44 5.21 13.18
N PHE A 143 8.00 4.26 12.33
CA PHE A 143 8.16 4.35 10.89
C PHE A 143 7.29 5.46 10.28
N ASP A 144 7.78 6.08 9.21
CA ASP A 144 6.95 6.86 8.32
C ASP A 144 6.23 5.92 7.37
N ILE A 145 4.90 5.84 7.50
CA ILE A 145 4.07 4.92 6.73
C ILE A 145 3.25 5.63 5.66
N VAL A 146 2.94 4.91 4.59
CA VAL A 146 2.00 5.29 3.54
C VAL A 146 1.04 4.13 3.34
N LEU A 147 -0.26 4.38 3.37
CA LEU A 147 -1.26 3.35 3.10
C LEU A 147 -1.49 3.21 1.60
N VAL A 148 -1.66 1.98 1.12
CA VAL A 148 -1.93 1.68 -0.29
C VAL A 148 -3.22 0.87 -0.39
N GLY A 149 -4.12 1.30 -1.25
CA GLY A 149 -5.48 0.76 -1.36
C GLY A 149 -6.44 1.48 -0.43
N ALA A 150 -6.48 1.05 0.82
CA ALA A 150 -7.21 1.67 1.93
C ALA A 150 -8.68 2.05 1.61
N GLY A 151 -9.45 1.13 1.00
CA GLY A 151 -10.81 1.40 0.52
C GLY A 151 -11.76 1.96 1.58
N GLU A 152 -11.58 1.60 2.85
CA GLU A 152 -12.38 2.10 3.98
C GLU A 152 -11.73 3.26 4.76
N CYS A 153 -10.68 3.90 4.22
CA CYS A 153 -9.94 4.95 4.92
C CYS A 153 -10.81 6.18 5.28
N TYR A 154 -11.91 6.39 4.58
CA TYR A 154 -12.85 7.49 4.87
C TYR A 154 -13.45 7.40 6.28
N GLN A 155 -13.59 6.19 6.85
CA GLN A 155 -14.12 5.99 8.20
C GLN A 155 -13.13 6.42 9.29
N VAL A 156 -11.85 6.50 8.98
CA VAL A 156 -10.76 6.82 9.92
C VAL A 156 -9.94 8.05 9.50
N GLY A 157 -10.52 8.90 8.64
CA GLY A 157 -9.85 10.08 8.09
C GLY A 157 -9.24 10.99 9.15
N ASP A 158 -9.92 11.22 10.28
CA ASP A 158 -9.41 12.02 11.40
C ASP A 158 -8.16 11.42 12.04
N ILE A 159 -8.11 10.09 12.14
CA ILE A 159 -6.95 9.38 12.69
C ILE A 159 -5.76 9.49 11.73
N LEU A 160 -6.00 9.31 10.43
CA LEU A 160 -4.99 9.46 9.39
C LEU A 160 -4.40 10.86 9.37
N LYS A 161 -5.27 11.89 9.42
CA LYS A 161 -4.84 13.29 9.48
C LYS A 161 -4.00 13.58 10.71
N ARG A 162 -4.47 13.20 11.92
CA ARG A 162 -3.75 13.43 13.18
C ARG A 162 -2.36 12.78 13.19
N ASN A 163 -2.23 11.62 12.56
CA ASN A 163 -0.98 10.88 12.50
C ASN A 163 -0.14 11.24 11.26
N ASN A 164 -0.60 12.18 10.42
CA ASN A 164 0.05 12.56 9.17
C ASN A 164 0.39 11.35 8.30
N ILE A 165 -0.61 10.49 8.03
CA ILE A 165 -0.48 9.28 7.24
C ILE A 165 -1.09 9.52 5.86
N PRO A 166 -0.29 9.60 4.79
CA PRO A 166 -0.80 9.72 3.44
C PRO A 166 -1.36 8.40 2.91
N VAL A 167 -2.26 8.51 1.94
CA VAL A 167 -2.94 7.37 1.32
C VAL A 167 -2.70 7.37 -0.19
N ILE A 168 -2.39 6.22 -0.76
CA ILE A 168 -2.42 5.99 -2.20
C ILE A 168 -3.67 5.19 -2.51
N LEU A 169 -4.63 5.83 -3.15
CA LEU A 169 -5.85 5.19 -3.61
C LEU A 169 -5.56 4.40 -4.88
N SER A 170 -5.89 3.13 -4.88
CA SER A 170 -5.75 2.25 -6.03
C SER A 170 -7.12 1.84 -6.56
N GLN A 171 -7.17 1.55 -7.87
CA GLN A 171 -8.36 0.97 -8.51
C GLN A 171 -9.67 1.73 -8.27
N MET A 172 -9.67 3.03 -8.47
CA MET A 172 -10.89 3.84 -8.30
C MET A 172 -12.06 3.38 -9.17
N HIS A 173 -11.82 2.80 -10.33
CA HIS A 173 -12.84 2.20 -11.20
C HIS A 173 -13.09 0.72 -10.83
N ALA A 174 -13.13 0.41 -9.55
CA ALA A 174 -13.47 -0.90 -9.02
C ALA A 174 -14.82 -0.87 -8.28
N LEU A 175 -15.34 -2.05 -7.98
CA LEU A 175 -16.49 -2.19 -7.10
C LEU A 175 -16.06 -1.86 -5.65
N PRO A 176 -17.00 -1.41 -4.81
CA PRO A 176 -16.75 -1.20 -3.39
C PRO A 176 -16.17 -2.43 -2.70
N THR A 177 -15.43 -2.21 -1.61
CA THR A 177 -14.82 -3.29 -0.82
C THR A 177 -15.86 -4.13 -0.11
N LEU A 178 -16.90 -3.51 0.44
CA LEU A 178 -18.00 -4.18 1.12
C LEU A 178 -19.25 -4.19 0.25
N ALA A 179 -20.10 -5.22 0.46
CA ALA A 179 -21.35 -5.36 -0.28
C ALA A 179 -22.39 -4.29 0.07
N ASP A 180 -22.30 -3.74 1.28
CA ASP A 180 -23.22 -2.71 1.80
C ASP A 180 -22.77 -1.28 1.46
N ASP A 181 -21.58 -1.10 0.90
CA ASP A 181 -21.09 0.20 0.46
C ASP A 181 -21.84 0.69 -0.80
N GLY A 182 -22.02 2.00 -0.90
CA GLY A 182 -22.57 2.62 -2.11
C GLY A 182 -21.67 2.34 -3.32
N VAL A 183 -22.28 2.05 -4.47
CA VAL A 183 -21.57 1.73 -5.71
C VAL A 183 -20.58 2.84 -6.11
N ASP A 184 -20.91 4.08 -5.81
CA ASP A 184 -20.11 5.27 -6.14
C ASP A 184 -19.03 5.59 -5.11
N LEU A 185 -18.96 4.86 -4.01
CA LEU A 185 -18.01 5.14 -2.93
C LEU A 185 -16.55 5.22 -3.40
N PRO A 186 -16.04 4.32 -4.26
CA PRO A 186 -14.66 4.43 -4.74
C PRO A 186 -14.39 5.74 -5.51
N TYR A 187 -15.40 6.28 -6.19
CA TYR A 187 -15.28 7.53 -6.94
C TYR A 187 -15.32 8.77 -6.04
N GLN A 188 -16.05 8.69 -4.92
CA GLN A 188 -16.16 9.75 -3.92
C GLN A 188 -14.98 9.79 -2.95
N LEU A 189 -14.23 8.71 -2.82
CA LEU A 189 -13.18 8.55 -1.83
C LEU A 189 -12.12 9.67 -1.85
N PRO A 190 -11.62 10.14 -3.02
CA PRO A 190 -10.71 11.27 -3.08
C PRO A 190 -11.28 12.55 -2.48
N ALA A 191 -12.54 12.86 -2.77
CA ALA A 191 -13.22 14.04 -2.22
C ALA A 191 -13.43 13.94 -0.70
N LEU A 192 -13.74 12.74 -0.19
CA LEU A 192 -13.86 12.48 1.25
C LEU A 192 -12.52 12.68 1.97
N LEU A 193 -11.41 12.18 1.40
CA LEU A 193 -10.08 12.38 1.96
C LEU A 193 -9.65 13.85 1.91
N GLN A 194 -9.92 14.55 0.81
CA GLN A 194 -9.66 15.98 0.70
C GLN A 194 -10.42 16.77 1.79
N LYS A 195 -11.71 16.48 1.98
CA LYS A 195 -12.53 17.09 3.04
C LYS A 195 -12.00 16.78 4.44
N ALA A 196 -11.48 15.57 4.68
CA ALA A 196 -10.85 15.20 5.93
C ALA A 196 -9.45 15.85 6.11
N GLY A 197 -8.88 16.44 5.06
CA GLY A 197 -7.55 17.03 5.05
C GLY A 197 -6.44 15.99 5.12
N VAL A 198 -6.67 14.80 4.60
CA VAL A 198 -5.70 13.72 4.47
C VAL A 198 -4.98 13.86 3.13
N GLN A 199 -3.65 13.80 3.14
CA GLN A 199 -2.87 13.79 1.91
C GLN A 199 -3.08 12.47 1.17
N PHE A 200 -3.37 12.53 -0.12
CA PHE A 200 -3.54 11.32 -0.93
C PHE A 200 -3.00 11.48 -2.34
N ALA A 201 -2.82 10.36 -3.01
CA ALA A 201 -2.54 10.27 -4.44
C ALA A 201 -3.44 9.19 -5.06
N ILE A 202 -3.72 9.32 -6.35
CA ILE A 202 -4.44 8.31 -7.14
C ILE A 202 -3.43 7.51 -7.92
N CYS A 203 -3.58 6.19 -7.91
CA CYS A 203 -2.70 5.26 -8.61
C CYS A 203 -3.55 4.24 -9.37
N ASP A 204 -3.05 3.78 -10.50
CA ASP A 204 -3.61 2.63 -11.21
C ASP A 204 -2.65 1.44 -11.09
N GLU A 205 -3.00 0.48 -10.25
CA GLU A 205 -2.20 -0.71 -10.00
C GLU A 205 -2.57 -1.89 -10.90
N ASP A 206 -3.61 -1.75 -11.70
CA ASP A 206 -4.22 -2.86 -12.45
C ASP A 206 -3.46 -3.18 -13.76
N GLY A 207 -2.17 -3.16 -13.67
CA GLY A 207 -1.26 -3.55 -14.73
C GLY A 207 -0.86 -2.42 -15.68
N GLN A 208 0.23 -2.66 -16.38
CA GLN A 208 0.89 -1.67 -17.23
C GLN A 208 -0.02 -1.09 -18.34
N GLN A 209 -1.07 -1.80 -18.73
CA GLN A 209 -1.96 -1.36 -19.81
C GLN A 209 -2.98 -0.32 -19.36
N ARG A 210 -3.37 -0.31 -18.09
CA ARG A 210 -4.40 0.59 -17.54
C ARG A 210 -3.85 1.92 -17.03
N GLY A 211 -2.57 2.00 -16.73
CA GLY A 211 -1.93 3.23 -16.24
C GLY A 211 -2.19 4.45 -17.15
N LYS A 212 -2.42 4.25 -18.45
CA LYS A 212 -2.87 5.31 -19.38
C LYS A 212 -4.20 5.96 -18.98
N ASN A 213 -5.01 5.28 -18.17
CA ASN A 213 -6.33 5.75 -17.74
C ASN A 213 -6.27 6.66 -16.50
N LEU A 214 -5.10 6.86 -15.91
CA LEU A 214 -4.92 7.67 -14.71
C LEU A 214 -5.54 9.08 -14.81
N PRO A 215 -5.41 9.82 -15.92
CA PRO A 215 -6.08 11.12 -16.08
C PRO A 215 -7.62 11.02 -16.03
N PHE A 216 -8.19 9.91 -16.54
CA PHE A 216 -9.64 9.70 -16.50
C PHE A 216 -10.14 9.37 -15.10
N GLN A 217 -9.33 8.65 -14.30
CA GLN A 217 -9.64 8.42 -12.89
C GLN A 217 -9.65 9.74 -12.10
N ALA A 218 -8.69 10.62 -12.35
CA ALA A 218 -8.69 11.96 -11.77
C ALA A 218 -9.91 12.78 -12.20
N GLY A 219 -10.33 12.70 -13.48
CA GLY A 219 -11.54 13.31 -13.99
C GLY A 219 -12.80 12.77 -13.32
N THR A 220 -12.89 11.46 -13.10
CA THR A 220 -13.99 10.83 -12.35
C THR A 220 -14.04 11.35 -10.92
N ALA A 221 -12.90 11.42 -10.21
CA ALA A 221 -12.83 11.97 -8.87
C ALA A 221 -13.36 13.42 -8.82
N ALA A 222 -13.02 14.24 -9.80
CA ALA A 222 -13.51 15.61 -9.90
C ALA A 222 -15.03 15.66 -10.14
N ALA A 223 -15.59 14.75 -10.94
CA ALA A 223 -17.03 14.64 -11.15
C ALA A 223 -17.80 14.24 -9.88
N TYR A 224 -17.13 13.51 -8.96
CA TYR A 224 -17.69 13.09 -7.67
C TYR A 224 -17.27 13.98 -6.49
N GLY A 225 -16.84 15.19 -6.74
CA GLY A 225 -16.70 16.24 -5.73
C GLY A 225 -15.26 16.60 -5.32
N LEU A 226 -14.25 15.99 -5.93
CA LEU A 226 -12.87 16.44 -5.73
C LEU A 226 -12.68 17.82 -6.37
N THR A 227 -12.08 18.76 -5.63
CA THR A 227 -11.75 20.08 -6.20
C THR A 227 -10.51 19.97 -7.10
N LYS A 228 -10.36 20.93 -8.01
CA LYS A 228 -9.22 20.97 -8.94
C LYS A 228 -7.95 21.60 -8.32
N GLU A 229 -8.03 22.01 -7.06
CA GLU A 229 -6.94 22.67 -6.32
C GLU A 229 -6.12 21.67 -5.49
#